data_f91623f3bf3cde4666778de00b320ccb
#
_entry.id   f91623f3bf3cde4666778de00b320ccb
#
_cell.length_a   1.000
_cell.length_b   1.000
_cell.length_c   1.000
_cell.angle_alpha   90.00
_cell.angle_beta   90.00
_cell.angle_gamma   90.00
#
_symmetry.space_group_name_H-M   'P 1'
#
loop_
_entity.id
_entity.type
_entity.pdbx_description
1 polymer ?
#
loop_
_entity_poly.entity_id
_entity_poly.type
_entity_poly.pdbx_seq_one_letter_code
_entity_poly.pdbx_strand_id
1 'polypeptide(L)'
;VIARLDENNEVLEPDIAECFDVRKSQWPNEEVKNDAFPWMEWFWPQPNHNGFMSVSVAQHSKGTFFQCEGNWGRGYDHKGNENHDSYRLGQNFEAQWSTAINSPDVKNVFVTGWNEWGAQKINLGGDIIFVDCFNEEYSRDIEPLKGGYEDAFYLQLIRNVRRFKGQGENTESGCKRAIDVYGDDSQWNDVCSVYMPISDVNEGRNFASQDPDIIYTQEPAKNNIVEIKVAHDAENVYFRVTTENPITERTTPNWMNLFIGAGKPHQCGWETYSHVLNRREVGSFDALNMSGNTVSYRKTNIHIDKNKMYVAVPRRMIGADGDCPSIYFKVADSVKEFRNINDYYASGKSV
;
A
#
# COMPACT_ATOMS: atom_id res chain seq x y z
N VAL A 1 -14.61 18.95 2.93
CA VAL A 1 -15.50 20.12 3.07
C VAL A 1 -14.62 21.32 3.38
N ILE A 2 -14.77 22.42 2.66
CA ILE A 2 -14.06 23.68 2.90
C ILE A 2 -15.06 24.63 3.54
N ALA A 3 -14.80 25.05 4.78
CA ALA A 3 -15.54 26.10 5.43
C ALA A 3 -14.96 27.47 5.05
N ARG A 4 -15.81 28.47 4.91
CA ARG A 4 -15.37 29.86 4.76
C ARG A 4 -15.10 30.45 6.13
N LEU A 5 -14.04 31.25 6.22
CA LEU A 5 -13.67 31.95 7.45
C LEU A 5 -13.84 33.45 7.26
N ASP A 6 -14.21 34.15 8.33
CA ASP A 6 -14.23 35.58 8.40
C ASP A 6 -12.81 36.18 8.64
N GLU A 7 -12.73 37.48 8.82
CA GLU A 7 -11.48 38.20 9.11
C GLU A 7 -10.84 37.82 10.47
N ASN A 8 -11.61 37.21 11.37
CA ASN A 8 -11.15 36.73 12.68
C ASN A 8 -10.83 35.22 12.67
N ASN A 9 -10.89 34.56 11.49
CA ASN A 9 -10.76 33.11 11.31
C ASN A 9 -11.88 32.29 11.98
N GLU A 10 -13.07 32.86 12.15
CA GLU A 10 -14.24 32.14 12.61
C GLU A 10 -15.05 31.62 11.41
N VAL A 11 -15.70 30.46 11.57
CA VAL A 11 -16.49 29.84 10.53
C VAL A 11 -17.73 30.67 10.22
N LEU A 12 -17.92 31.07 8.96
CA LEU A 12 -19.07 31.88 8.55
C LEU A 12 -20.38 31.09 8.56
N GLU A 13 -20.31 29.77 8.43
CA GLU A 13 -21.47 28.88 8.42
C GLU A 13 -21.59 28.15 9.77
N PRO A 14 -22.44 28.59 10.72
CA PRO A 14 -22.58 27.96 12.04
C PRO A 14 -22.96 26.49 11.97
N ASP A 15 -23.81 26.11 11.01
CA ASP A 15 -24.26 24.72 10.81
C ASP A 15 -23.08 23.78 10.50
N ILE A 16 -22.05 24.31 9.82
CA ILE A 16 -20.80 23.56 9.54
C ILE A 16 -20.00 23.41 10.82
N ALA A 17 -19.88 24.47 11.61
CA ALA A 17 -19.14 24.45 12.87
C ALA A 17 -19.76 23.47 13.90
N GLU A 18 -21.09 23.29 13.87
CA GLU A 18 -21.78 22.31 14.75
C GLU A 18 -21.54 20.85 14.31
N CYS A 19 -21.37 20.62 13.02
CA CYS A 19 -21.25 19.27 12.47
C CYS A 19 -19.81 18.79 12.27
N PHE A 20 -18.84 19.70 12.20
CA PHE A 20 -17.45 19.39 11.85
C PHE A 20 -16.45 20.01 12.84
N ASP A 21 -15.37 19.29 13.12
CA ASP A 21 -14.19 19.85 13.79
C ASP A 21 -13.41 20.69 12.79
N VAL A 22 -13.66 21.98 12.78
CA VAL A 22 -13.03 22.93 11.85
C VAL A 22 -11.68 23.35 12.40
N ARG A 23 -10.62 23.10 11.64
CA ARG A 23 -9.24 23.43 11.98
C ARG A 23 -8.73 24.55 11.12
N LYS A 24 -7.98 25.48 11.73
CA LYS A 24 -7.28 26.55 11.02
C LYS A 24 -6.13 25.94 10.22
N SER A 25 -5.88 26.48 9.05
CA SER A 25 -4.68 26.12 8.28
C SER A 25 -3.44 26.69 8.97
N GLN A 26 -2.35 25.95 8.89
CA GLN A 26 -1.04 26.34 9.39
C GLN A 26 0.02 25.94 8.38
N TRP A 27 0.95 26.83 8.07
CA TRP A 27 2.13 26.46 7.32
C TRP A 27 3.08 25.63 8.21
N PRO A 28 3.76 24.61 7.68
CA PRO A 28 4.62 23.72 8.46
C PRO A 28 5.79 24.41 9.17
N ASN A 29 6.21 25.58 8.71
CA ASN A 29 7.30 26.38 9.26
C ASN A 29 6.85 27.47 10.25
N GLU A 30 5.56 27.57 10.53
CA GLU A 30 5.02 28.48 11.53
C GLU A 30 5.12 27.89 12.93
N GLU A 31 4.96 28.77 13.95
CA GLU A 31 4.84 28.33 15.32
C GLU A 31 3.66 27.37 15.49
N VAL A 32 3.87 26.30 16.25
CA VAL A 32 2.87 25.25 16.47
C VAL A 32 1.66 25.82 17.22
N LYS A 33 0.48 25.65 16.64
CA LYS A 33 -0.83 26.04 17.23
C LYS A 33 -1.66 24.78 17.43
N ASN A 34 -2.25 24.65 18.62
CA ASN A 34 -3.04 23.45 18.96
C ASN A 34 -4.37 23.36 18.19
N ASP A 35 -4.95 24.50 17.79
CA ASP A 35 -6.22 24.57 17.06
C ASP A 35 -6.04 24.60 15.52
N ALA A 36 -4.80 24.58 15.07
CA ALA A 36 -4.48 24.51 13.66
C ALA A 36 -4.16 23.09 13.21
N PHE A 37 -4.04 22.90 11.91
CA PHE A 37 -3.67 21.65 11.30
C PHE A 37 -2.78 21.90 10.08
N PRO A 38 -1.48 21.65 10.21
CA PRO A 38 -0.59 21.69 9.07
C PRO A 38 -0.78 20.42 8.23
N TRP A 39 -0.71 20.55 6.91
CA TRP A 39 -0.76 19.42 5.99
C TRP A 39 0.48 18.51 6.09
N MET A 40 1.59 18.99 6.67
CA MET A 40 2.76 18.24 7.08
C MET A 40 3.53 18.96 8.19
N GLU A 41 4.46 18.27 8.83
CA GLU A 41 5.32 18.84 9.87
C GLU A 41 6.77 18.93 9.43
N TRP A 42 7.43 20.03 9.82
CA TRP A 42 8.88 20.22 9.71
C TRP A 42 9.59 20.01 11.06
N PHE A 43 8.85 19.61 12.07
CA PHE A 43 9.36 19.40 13.44
C PHE A 43 9.50 17.91 13.74
N TRP A 44 10.42 17.62 14.67
CA TRP A 44 10.57 16.27 15.20
C TRP A 44 10.74 16.30 16.71
N PRO A 45 10.08 15.45 17.50
CA PRO A 45 8.91 14.66 17.04
C PRO A 45 7.79 15.59 16.53
N GLN A 46 6.96 15.08 15.60
CA GLN A 46 5.86 15.88 15.08
C GLN A 46 4.88 16.25 16.18
N PRO A 47 4.39 17.52 16.22
CA PRO A 47 3.45 18.00 17.22
C PRO A 47 2.09 17.30 17.16
N ASN A 48 1.44 17.23 18.31
CA ASN A 48 0.04 16.83 18.44
C ASN A 48 -0.84 18.10 18.50
N HIS A 49 -1.67 18.27 17.48
CA HIS A 49 -2.64 19.39 17.38
C HIS A 49 -4.00 18.94 17.91
N ASN A 50 -4.13 18.85 19.24
CA ASN A 50 -5.37 18.42 19.91
C ASN A 50 -5.98 17.14 19.32
N GLY A 51 -5.17 16.09 19.23
CA GLY A 51 -5.57 14.79 18.72
C GLY A 51 -5.36 14.57 17.21
N PHE A 52 -4.75 15.52 16.51
CA PHE A 52 -4.35 15.37 15.11
C PHE A 52 -2.83 15.39 14.97
N MET A 53 -2.30 14.52 14.13
CA MET A 53 -0.90 14.52 13.70
C MET A 53 -0.81 14.34 12.21
N SER A 54 0.15 15.02 11.57
CA SER A 54 0.53 14.70 10.19
C SER A 54 1.69 13.73 10.15
N VAL A 55 1.71 12.87 9.14
CA VAL A 55 2.84 11.97 8.82
C VAL A 55 3.13 12.07 7.34
N SER A 56 4.40 12.00 6.98
CA SER A 56 4.87 12.03 5.59
C SER A 56 6.08 11.12 5.39
N VAL A 57 6.36 10.71 4.18
CA VAL A 57 7.48 9.79 3.90
C VAL A 57 8.83 10.47 3.97
N ALA A 58 8.87 11.78 3.70
CA ALA A 58 10.04 12.64 3.85
C ALA A 58 9.60 14.02 4.33
N GLN A 59 10.48 14.76 5.00
CA GLN A 59 10.18 16.05 5.61
C GLN A 59 11.25 17.08 5.28
N HIS A 60 10.85 18.35 5.28
CA HIS A 60 11.80 19.46 5.25
C HIS A 60 12.38 19.66 6.65
N SER A 61 13.67 19.61 6.79
CA SER A 61 14.30 19.69 8.11
C SER A 61 14.67 21.08 8.58
N LYS A 62 14.81 22.05 7.69
CA LYS A 62 15.36 23.37 8.03
C LYS A 62 14.83 24.51 7.21
N GLY A 63 13.53 24.61 7.02
CA GLY A 63 12.95 25.81 6.45
C GLY A 63 13.14 26.01 4.95
N THR A 64 13.58 24.99 4.23
CA THR A 64 13.53 25.02 2.75
C THR A 64 12.12 24.68 2.28
N PHE A 65 11.61 25.41 1.31
CA PHE A 65 10.29 25.15 0.71
C PHE A 65 10.29 23.99 -0.28
N PHE A 66 11.43 23.39 -0.56
CA PHE A 66 11.59 22.32 -1.55
C PHE A 66 12.39 21.18 -0.97
N GLN A 67 12.15 20.01 -1.49
CA GLN A 67 12.94 18.83 -1.17
C GLN A 67 14.32 18.93 -1.83
N CYS A 68 15.35 18.67 -1.03
CA CYS A 68 16.74 18.68 -1.48
C CYS A 68 17.58 17.82 -0.56
N GLU A 69 18.80 17.57 -0.96
CA GLU A 69 19.81 16.93 -0.12
C GLU A 69 20.00 17.67 1.21
N GLY A 70 20.08 16.94 2.32
CA GLY A 70 20.18 17.47 3.67
C GLY A 70 18.84 17.71 4.39
N ASN A 71 17.71 17.51 3.73
CA ASN A 71 16.42 17.36 4.40
C ASN A 71 16.31 15.98 5.07
N TRP A 72 15.24 15.74 5.84
CA TRP A 72 14.97 14.41 6.38
C TRP A 72 14.29 13.54 5.31
N GLY A 73 15.12 12.78 4.63
CA GLY A 73 14.68 11.86 3.58
C GLY A 73 13.95 10.62 4.10
N ARG A 74 13.57 9.74 3.20
CA ARG A 74 12.84 8.50 3.52
C ARG A 74 13.64 7.53 4.38
N GLY A 75 14.99 7.52 4.22
CA GLY A 75 15.91 6.67 4.98
C GLY A 75 16.39 7.28 6.30
N TYR A 76 15.96 8.48 6.66
CA TYR A 76 16.38 9.15 7.89
C TYR A 76 15.67 8.56 9.11
N ASP A 77 16.42 8.09 10.10
CA ASP A 77 15.88 7.38 11.26
C ASP A 77 15.58 8.26 12.49
N HIS A 78 15.76 9.58 12.39
CA HIS A 78 15.68 10.54 13.49
C HIS A 78 16.61 10.28 14.70
N LYS A 79 17.61 9.43 14.52
CA LYS A 79 18.67 9.15 15.50
C LYS A 79 20.04 9.66 15.02
N GLY A 80 20.04 10.37 13.91
CA GLY A 80 21.25 10.94 13.30
C GLY A 80 21.89 10.06 12.23
N ASN A 81 21.24 8.96 11.83
CA ASN A 81 21.71 8.12 10.75
C ASN A 81 20.91 8.42 9.48
N GLU A 82 21.58 8.96 8.49
CA GLU A 82 21.08 8.98 7.13
C GLU A 82 21.59 7.72 6.43
N ASN A 83 20.68 6.90 5.98
CA ASN A 83 21.04 5.73 5.17
C ASN A 83 20.37 5.85 3.81
N HIS A 84 21.04 6.54 2.91
CA HIS A 84 20.55 6.77 1.55
C HIS A 84 20.26 5.47 0.77
N ASP A 85 21.01 4.40 1.06
CA ASP A 85 20.79 3.10 0.41
C ASP A 85 19.52 2.38 0.91
N SER A 86 19.00 2.81 2.06
CA SER A 86 17.84 2.19 2.71
C SER A 86 16.56 3.04 2.63
N TYR A 87 16.49 4.03 1.74
CA TYR A 87 15.31 4.87 1.58
C TYR A 87 14.01 4.05 1.38
N ARG A 88 14.11 2.91 0.69
CA ARG A 88 12.99 1.98 0.48
C ARG A 88 12.41 1.40 1.76
N LEU A 89 13.17 1.38 2.86
CA LEU A 89 12.69 0.89 4.15
C LEU A 89 11.77 1.88 4.86
N GLY A 90 11.72 3.14 4.41
CA GLY A 90 10.82 4.15 4.94
C GLY A 90 11.01 4.41 6.42
N GLN A 91 12.25 4.56 6.88
CA GLN A 91 12.57 4.74 8.31
C GLN A 91 11.96 6.01 8.88
N ASN A 92 11.98 7.11 8.11
CA ASN A 92 11.33 8.37 8.51
C ASN A 92 9.81 8.18 8.67
N PHE A 93 9.18 7.56 7.70
CA PHE A 93 7.74 7.30 7.73
C PHE A 93 7.34 6.40 8.90
N GLU A 94 8.15 5.36 9.19
CA GLU A 94 7.93 4.47 10.34
C GLU A 94 8.11 5.19 11.67
N ALA A 95 9.09 6.09 11.78
CA ALA A 95 9.32 6.87 12.98
C ALA A 95 8.12 7.80 13.29
N GLN A 96 7.62 8.50 12.28
CA GLN A 96 6.46 9.38 12.42
C GLN A 96 5.19 8.59 12.80
N TRP A 97 4.92 7.47 12.13
CA TRP A 97 3.81 6.59 12.50
C TRP A 97 3.95 6.05 13.93
N SER A 98 5.18 5.67 14.32
CA SER A 98 5.41 5.20 15.69
C SER A 98 5.13 6.29 16.73
N THR A 99 5.47 7.55 16.44
CA THR A 99 5.12 8.67 17.31
C THR A 99 3.60 8.81 17.42
N ALA A 100 2.87 8.79 16.31
CA ALA A 100 1.41 8.91 16.32
C ALA A 100 0.73 7.73 17.05
N ILE A 101 1.16 6.50 16.79
CA ILE A 101 0.61 5.28 17.42
C ILE A 101 0.85 5.24 18.92
N ASN A 102 2.01 5.72 19.37
CA ASN A 102 2.36 5.75 20.81
C ASN A 102 1.82 6.97 21.55
N SER A 103 1.10 7.86 20.89
CA SER A 103 0.46 9.04 21.49
C SER A 103 -1.02 8.76 21.73
N PRO A 104 -1.44 8.43 22.96
CA PRO A 104 -2.81 7.94 23.26
C PRO A 104 -3.89 8.97 22.96
N ASP A 105 -3.55 10.26 22.97
CA ASP A 105 -4.48 11.35 22.68
C ASP A 105 -4.67 11.62 21.19
N VAL A 106 -3.83 11.04 20.33
CA VAL A 106 -3.96 11.16 18.87
C VAL A 106 -5.05 10.24 18.35
N LYS A 107 -6.08 10.83 17.77
CA LYS A 107 -7.24 10.13 17.22
C LYS A 107 -7.31 10.19 15.69
N ASN A 108 -6.63 11.16 15.12
CA ASN A 108 -6.62 11.40 13.67
C ASN A 108 -5.20 11.57 13.19
N VAL A 109 -4.85 10.86 12.13
CA VAL A 109 -3.58 11.01 11.42
C VAL A 109 -3.86 11.43 9.99
N PHE A 110 -3.23 12.52 9.57
CA PHE A 110 -3.25 12.96 8.19
C PHE A 110 -1.96 12.49 7.50
N VAL A 111 -2.13 11.72 6.45
CA VAL A 111 -1.01 11.24 5.65
C VAL A 111 -0.84 12.13 4.45
N THR A 112 0.25 12.87 4.40
CA THR A 112 0.54 13.82 3.33
C THR A 112 1.33 13.18 2.21
N GLY A 113 1.01 13.58 0.95
CA GLY A 113 1.80 13.28 -0.23
C GLY A 113 1.44 11.95 -0.86
N TRP A 114 0.23 11.83 -1.43
CA TRP A 114 -0.02 10.70 -2.33
C TRP A 114 0.82 10.83 -3.59
N ASN A 115 0.64 11.92 -4.33
CA ASN A 115 1.50 12.28 -5.45
C ASN A 115 1.48 13.80 -5.71
N GLU A 116 2.62 14.35 -5.99
CA GLU A 116 2.79 15.75 -6.40
C GLU A 116 4.08 15.94 -7.22
N TRP A 117 4.37 14.98 -8.10
CA TRP A 117 5.62 14.85 -8.83
C TRP A 117 6.08 16.09 -9.59
N GLY A 118 5.16 16.91 -10.07
CA GLY A 118 5.42 18.08 -10.88
C GLY A 118 5.09 19.43 -10.23
N ALA A 119 4.85 19.45 -8.90
CA ALA A 119 4.47 20.68 -8.22
C ALA A 119 5.59 21.71 -8.21
N GLN A 120 5.23 22.93 -8.53
CA GLN A 120 6.05 24.15 -8.42
C GLN A 120 7.50 23.97 -8.93
N LYS A 121 7.64 24.00 -10.23
CA LYS A 121 8.96 24.05 -10.88
C LYS A 121 9.71 25.31 -10.48
N ILE A 122 10.87 25.16 -9.85
CA ILE A 122 11.73 26.26 -9.38
C ILE A 122 13.06 26.16 -10.09
N ASN A 123 13.59 27.33 -10.51
CA ASN A 123 14.97 27.44 -10.99
C ASN A 123 15.85 27.96 -9.84
N LEU A 124 16.73 27.11 -9.33
CA LEU A 124 17.64 27.43 -8.26
C LEU A 124 19.08 27.37 -8.78
N GLY A 125 19.67 28.55 -9.05
CA GLY A 125 21.07 28.63 -9.49
C GLY A 125 21.38 28.01 -10.85
N GLY A 126 20.35 27.77 -11.69
CA GLY A 126 20.46 27.11 -12.99
C GLY A 126 19.90 25.68 -13.00
N ASP A 127 19.71 25.08 -11.83
CA ASP A 127 19.08 23.77 -11.71
C ASP A 127 17.57 23.90 -11.59
N ILE A 128 16.87 22.99 -12.28
CA ILE A 128 15.43 22.89 -12.18
C ILE A 128 15.09 21.88 -11.11
N ILE A 129 14.35 22.34 -10.10
CA ILE A 129 13.86 21.49 -9.01
C ILE A 129 12.34 21.59 -8.92
N PHE A 130 11.73 20.57 -8.34
CA PHE A 130 10.32 20.55 -7.96
C PHE A 130 10.19 20.55 -6.43
N VAL A 131 9.15 21.19 -5.90
CA VAL A 131 9.01 21.35 -4.44
C VAL A 131 8.97 20.01 -3.72
N ASP A 132 8.26 19.03 -4.24
CA ASP A 132 8.02 17.75 -3.58
C ASP A 132 8.82 16.58 -4.15
N CYS A 133 9.54 16.79 -5.24
CA CYS A 133 10.26 15.75 -5.94
C CYS A 133 11.69 16.19 -6.26
N PHE A 134 12.65 15.70 -5.49
CA PHE A 134 14.07 15.91 -5.76
C PHE A 134 14.72 14.65 -6.33
N ASN A 135 14.62 13.57 -5.59
CA ASN A 135 15.03 12.22 -5.99
C ASN A 135 14.24 11.20 -5.15
N GLU A 136 14.53 9.90 -5.29
CA GLU A 136 13.83 8.83 -4.57
C GLU A 136 13.96 8.92 -3.05
N GLU A 137 15.06 9.47 -2.52
CA GLU A 137 15.28 9.63 -1.09
C GLU A 137 14.49 10.81 -0.53
N TYR A 138 14.48 11.94 -1.21
CA TYR A 138 13.94 13.19 -0.68
C TYR A 138 12.56 13.56 -1.23
N SER A 139 11.98 12.75 -2.10
CA SER A 139 10.60 12.96 -2.56
C SER A 139 9.59 12.53 -1.50
N ARG A 140 8.41 13.19 -1.47
CA ARG A 140 7.38 12.97 -0.45
C ARG A 140 6.22 12.08 -0.88
N ASP A 141 6.22 11.60 -2.10
CA ASP A 141 5.09 10.87 -2.65
C ASP A 141 5.06 9.40 -2.21
N ILE A 142 3.86 8.93 -1.86
CA ILE A 142 3.59 7.55 -1.44
C ILE A 142 3.20 6.68 -2.63
N GLU A 143 2.73 7.31 -3.71
CA GLU A 143 2.31 6.62 -4.92
C GLU A 143 3.42 5.67 -5.40
N PRO A 144 3.08 4.44 -5.81
CA PRO A 144 4.06 3.49 -6.33
C PRO A 144 4.90 4.06 -7.47
N LEU A 145 6.22 3.89 -7.38
CA LEU A 145 7.19 4.42 -8.34
C LEU A 145 7.91 3.29 -9.05
N LYS A 146 7.62 3.10 -10.34
CA LYS A 146 8.28 2.09 -11.17
C LYS A 146 9.80 2.31 -11.25
N GLY A 147 10.56 1.25 -10.94
CA GLY A 147 12.02 1.28 -10.99
C GLY A 147 12.69 1.92 -9.78
N GLY A 148 11.91 2.54 -8.89
CA GLY A 148 12.35 3.13 -7.63
C GLY A 148 11.96 2.27 -6.42
N TYR A 149 11.16 2.82 -5.51
CA TYR A 149 10.68 2.12 -4.31
C TYR A 149 9.40 1.28 -4.55
N GLU A 150 8.93 1.21 -5.76
CA GLU A 150 7.78 0.43 -6.19
C GLU A 150 6.55 0.66 -5.27
N ASP A 151 5.91 -0.38 -4.72
CA ASP A 151 4.75 -0.25 -3.82
C ASP A 151 5.09 -0.25 -2.32
N ALA A 152 6.38 -0.12 -1.94
CA ALA A 152 6.83 -0.22 -0.55
C ALA A 152 6.09 0.72 0.40
N PHE A 153 5.97 1.99 0.03
CA PHE A 153 5.34 2.99 0.89
C PHE A 153 3.83 2.82 0.97
N TYR A 154 3.20 2.34 -0.09
CA TYR A 154 1.79 1.97 -0.06
C TYR A 154 1.52 0.82 0.91
N LEU A 155 2.34 -0.23 0.85
CA LEU A 155 2.25 -1.36 1.79
C LEU A 155 2.56 -0.94 3.23
N GLN A 156 3.56 -0.07 3.41
CA GLN A 156 3.88 0.49 4.72
C GLN A 156 2.73 1.34 5.27
N LEU A 157 2.07 2.13 4.43
CA LEU A 157 0.89 2.90 4.77
C LEU A 157 -0.24 1.98 5.26
N ILE A 158 -0.59 0.96 4.48
CA ILE A 158 -1.62 -0.02 4.86
C ILE A 158 -1.33 -0.64 6.22
N ARG A 159 -0.10 -1.09 6.45
CA ARG A 159 0.34 -1.68 7.73
C ARG A 159 0.15 -0.70 8.88
N ASN A 160 0.58 0.53 8.72
CA ASN A 160 0.54 1.53 9.77
C ASN A 160 -0.87 2.05 10.05
N VAL A 161 -1.72 2.18 9.04
CA VAL A 161 -3.15 2.47 9.22
C VAL A 161 -3.83 1.38 10.05
N ARG A 162 -3.54 0.11 9.76
CA ARG A 162 -4.06 -1.02 10.56
C ARG A 162 -3.58 -1.00 12.00
N ARG A 163 -2.31 -0.69 12.22
CA ARG A 163 -1.74 -0.54 13.57
C ARG A 163 -2.40 0.60 14.35
N PHE A 164 -2.61 1.74 13.71
CA PHE A 164 -3.19 2.93 14.32
C PHE A 164 -4.68 2.75 14.65
N LYS A 165 -5.46 2.23 13.70
CA LYS A 165 -6.90 2.01 13.89
C LYS A 165 -7.24 0.82 14.80
N GLY A 166 -6.26 0.00 15.09
CA GLY A 166 -6.47 -1.34 15.61
C GLY A 166 -7.01 -2.27 14.52
N GLN A 167 -6.84 -3.56 14.71
CA GLN A 167 -7.60 -4.54 13.94
C GLN A 167 -9.01 -4.56 14.55
N GLY A 168 -10.03 -4.30 13.75
CA GLY A 168 -11.41 -4.44 14.20
C GLY A 168 -11.62 -5.85 14.76
N GLU A 169 -12.49 -6.00 15.75
CA GLU A 169 -12.75 -7.29 16.42
C GLU A 169 -13.09 -8.44 15.46
N ASN A 170 -13.45 -8.14 14.21
CA ASN A 170 -13.80 -9.11 13.16
C ASN A 170 -12.82 -9.18 11.99
N THR A 171 -11.69 -8.51 12.04
CA THR A 171 -10.61 -8.73 11.09
C THR A 171 -9.54 -9.61 11.70
N GLU A 172 -9.90 -10.74 12.26
CA GLU A 172 -8.99 -11.88 12.29
C GLU A 172 -8.73 -12.26 10.83
N SER A 173 -7.83 -11.52 10.21
CA SER A 173 -7.26 -11.89 8.93
C SER A 173 -6.44 -13.16 9.16
N GLY A 174 -6.97 -14.29 8.72
CA GLY A 174 -6.35 -15.58 8.92
C GLY A 174 -6.95 -16.33 10.11
N CYS A 175 -8.09 -16.95 9.88
CA CYS A 175 -8.64 -17.93 10.80
C CYS A 175 -7.64 -19.07 11.02
N LYS A 176 -7.28 -19.37 12.27
CA LYS A 176 -6.41 -20.51 12.61
C LYS A 176 -7.20 -21.80 12.42
N ARG A 177 -7.10 -22.36 11.24
CA ARG A 177 -7.83 -23.56 10.81
C ARG A 177 -7.06 -24.30 9.73
N ALA A 178 -6.89 -25.60 9.88
CA ALA A 178 -6.43 -26.44 8.80
C ALA A 178 -7.53 -26.59 7.74
N ILE A 179 -7.17 -26.47 6.48
CA ILE A 179 -8.05 -26.57 5.32
C ILE A 179 -7.55 -27.69 4.41
N ASP A 180 -8.42 -28.61 4.04
CA ASP A 180 -8.17 -29.49 2.92
C ASP A 180 -8.59 -28.80 1.62
N VAL A 181 -7.62 -28.43 0.77
CA VAL A 181 -7.89 -27.72 -0.49
C VAL A 181 -8.70 -28.56 -1.50
N TYR A 182 -8.78 -29.86 -1.31
CA TYR A 182 -9.59 -30.78 -2.11
C TYR A 182 -10.91 -31.16 -1.44
N GLY A 183 -11.14 -30.66 -0.23
CA GLY A 183 -12.33 -30.92 0.56
C GLY A 183 -13.50 -30.01 0.21
N ASP A 184 -14.57 -30.14 0.99
CA ASP A 184 -15.79 -29.39 0.80
C ASP A 184 -15.63 -27.89 1.13
N ASP A 185 -16.28 -27.01 0.35
CA ASP A 185 -16.20 -25.54 0.51
C ASP A 185 -16.78 -25.04 1.85
N SER A 186 -17.59 -25.84 2.53
CA SER A 186 -18.14 -25.47 3.85
C SER A 186 -17.08 -25.20 4.92
N GLN A 187 -15.86 -25.71 4.74
CA GLN A 187 -14.72 -25.39 5.58
C GLN A 187 -14.41 -23.90 5.67
N TRP A 188 -14.85 -23.13 4.69
CA TRP A 188 -14.62 -21.68 4.58
C TRP A 188 -15.76 -20.82 5.11
N ASN A 189 -16.88 -21.40 5.59
CA ASN A 189 -18.06 -20.66 5.99
C ASN A 189 -17.77 -19.64 7.10
N ASP A 190 -16.97 -20.02 8.10
CA ASP A 190 -16.62 -19.17 9.25
C ASP A 190 -15.31 -18.39 9.04
N VAL A 191 -14.71 -18.45 7.86
CA VAL A 191 -13.52 -17.67 7.53
C VAL A 191 -13.95 -16.33 6.94
N CYS A 192 -13.53 -15.23 7.58
CA CYS A 192 -13.84 -13.90 7.11
C CYS A 192 -13.16 -13.60 5.77
N SER A 193 -13.86 -12.86 4.91
CA SER A 193 -13.27 -12.36 3.66
C SER A 193 -12.28 -11.24 3.97
N VAL A 194 -11.06 -11.35 3.45
CA VAL A 194 -10.03 -10.30 3.53
C VAL A 194 -10.15 -9.31 2.36
N TYR A 195 -10.83 -9.72 1.31
CA TYR A 195 -11.23 -8.89 0.18
C TYR A 195 -12.65 -9.28 -0.24
N MET A 196 -13.54 -8.31 -0.30
CA MET A 196 -14.91 -8.44 -0.83
C MET A 196 -15.42 -7.03 -1.11
N PRO A 197 -15.36 -6.54 -2.36
CA PRO A 197 -15.83 -5.19 -2.69
C PRO A 197 -17.35 -5.10 -2.55
N ILE A 198 -17.84 -3.95 -2.08
CA ILE A 198 -19.28 -3.66 -1.99
C ILE A 198 -19.89 -3.55 -3.40
N SER A 199 -19.14 -2.96 -4.32
CA SER A 199 -19.47 -2.92 -5.74
C SER A 199 -18.20 -3.14 -6.54
N ASP A 200 -18.25 -3.99 -7.52
CA ASP A 200 -17.14 -4.26 -8.41
C ASP A 200 -17.63 -4.19 -9.85
N VAL A 201 -17.00 -3.31 -10.62
CA VAL A 201 -17.33 -3.12 -12.03
C VAL A 201 -16.16 -3.59 -12.85
N ASN A 202 -16.31 -4.75 -13.48
CA ASN A 202 -15.31 -5.32 -14.39
C ASN A 202 -15.59 -4.89 -15.85
N GLU A 203 -15.59 -3.59 -16.07
CA GLU A 203 -15.79 -3.00 -17.39
C GLU A 203 -14.49 -2.40 -17.93
N GLY A 204 -14.33 -2.43 -19.24
CA GLY A 204 -13.24 -1.72 -19.90
C GLY A 204 -13.36 -0.21 -19.66
N ARG A 205 -12.24 0.45 -19.39
CA ARG A 205 -12.19 1.88 -19.11
C ARG A 205 -11.20 2.58 -20.02
N ASN A 206 -11.56 3.80 -20.41
CA ASN A 206 -10.67 4.70 -21.11
C ASN A 206 -10.49 5.97 -20.27
N PHE A 207 -9.25 6.33 -20.00
CA PHE A 207 -8.91 7.52 -19.23
C PHE A 207 -8.10 8.47 -20.10
N ALA A 208 -8.55 9.71 -20.20
CA ALA A 208 -7.72 10.75 -20.79
C ALA A 208 -6.57 11.10 -19.84
N SER A 209 -5.36 11.23 -20.36
CA SER A 209 -4.24 11.81 -19.64
C SER A 209 -4.27 13.34 -19.72
N GLN A 210 -3.31 14.01 -19.09
CA GLN A 210 -3.10 15.46 -19.29
C GLN A 210 -2.68 15.79 -20.73
N ASP A 211 -2.04 14.85 -21.41
CA ASP A 211 -1.79 14.93 -22.86
C ASP A 211 -3.01 14.36 -23.59
N PRO A 212 -3.74 15.18 -24.39
CA PRO A 212 -4.95 14.74 -25.06
C PRO A 212 -4.73 13.62 -26.10
N ASP A 213 -3.51 13.43 -26.55
CA ASP A 213 -3.15 12.37 -27.51
C ASP A 213 -2.88 11.02 -26.80
N ILE A 214 -2.85 11.01 -25.47
CA ILE A 214 -2.64 9.79 -24.67
C ILE A 214 -3.93 9.37 -23.98
N ILE A 215 -4.41 8.18 -24.33
CA ILE A 215 -5.56 7.56 -23.68
C ILE A 215 -5.09 6.26 -23.00
N TYR A 216 -5.26 6.19 -21.69
CA TYR A 216 -5.06 4.97 -20.94
C TYR A 216 -6.29 4.08 -21.07
N THR A 217 -6.10 2.87 -21.57
CA THR A 217 -7.16 1.89 -21.74
C THR A 217 -6.95 0.74 -20.77
N GLN A 218 -7.96 0.48 -19.94
CA GLN A 218 -8.02 -0.70 -19.11
C GLN A 218 -8.99 -1.72 -19.72
N GLU A 219 -8.49 -2.92 -19.99
CA GLU A 219 -9.33 -4.04 -20.39
C GLU A 219 -9.87 -4.77 -19.15
N PRO A 220 -11.10 -5.32 -19.19
CA PRO A 220 -11.61 -6.12 -18.08
C PRO A 220 -10.76 -7.39 -17.89
N ALA A 221 -10.68 -7.86 -16.64
CA ALA A 221 -10.07 -9.14 -16.33
C ALA A 221 -10.92 -10.29 -16.87
N LYS A 222 -10.30 -11.36 -17.36
CA LYS A 222 -11.00 -12.60 -17.76
C LYS A 222 -11.58 -13.31 -16.54
N ASN A 223 -10.86 -13.27 -15.43
CA ASN A 223 -11.28 -13.82 -14.16
C ASN A 223 -11.43 -12.66 -13.16
N ASN A 224 -12.62 -12.03 -13.11
CA ASN A 224 -12.86 -10.96 -12.16
C ASN A 224 -12.91 -11.49 -10.73
N ILE A 225 -11.92 -11.14 -9.91
CA ILE A 225 -11.78 -11.60 -8.52
C ILE A 225 -12.73 -10.77 -7.66
N VAL A 226 -13.68 -11.45 -6.99
CA VAL A 226 -14.71 -10.80 -6.17
C VAL A 226 -14.62 -11.12 -4.69
N GLU A 227 -13.90 -12.17 -4.29
CA GLU A 227 -13.67 -12.47 -2.89
C GLU A 227 -12.34 -13.19 -2.68
N ILE A 228 -11.67 -12.88 -1.58
CA ILE A 228 -10.53 -13.65 -1.10
C ILE A 228 -10.73 -13.95 0.38
N LYS A 229 -10.55 -15.21 0.76
CA LYS A 229 -10.49 -15.66 2.15
C LYS A 229 -9.12 -16.26 2.43
N VAL A 230 -8.62 -16.06 3.65
CA VAL A 230 -7.33 -16.58 4.10
C VAL A 230 -7.49 -17.29 5.43
N ALA A 231 -6.93 -18.50 5.52
CA ALA A 231 -6.81 -19.25 6.76
C ALA A 231 -5.38 -19.76 6.93
N HIS A 232 -5.00 -20.18 8.12
CA HIS A 232 -3.68 -20.74 8.36
C HIS A 232 -3.71 -21.80 9.47
N ASP A 233 -2.75 -22.70 9.42
CA ASP A 233 -2.40 -23.57 10.53
C ASP A 233 -0.89 -23.46 10.86
N ALA A 234 -0.33 -24.43 11.54
CA ALA A 234 1.10 -24.45 11.89
C ALA A 234 2.00 -24.62 10.65
N GLU A 235 1.51 -25.22 9.58
CA GLU A 235 2.31 -25.62 8.41
C GLU A 235 2.03 -24.79 7.16
N ASN A 236 0.78 -24.35 6.96
CA ASN A 236 0.35 -23.71 5.72
C ASN A 236 -0.40 -22.40 5.96
N VAL A 237 -0.38 -21.56 4.92
CA VAL A 237 -1.37 -20.50 4.70
C VAL A 237 -2.27 -20.95 3.55
N TYR A 238 -3.56 -20.85 3.73
CA TYR A 238 -4.57 -21.28 2.77
C TYR A 238 -5.27 -20.06 2.17
N PHE A 239 -5.51 -20.12 0.88
CA PHE A 239 -6.27 -19.11 0.17
C PHE A 239 -7.45 -19.73 -0.54
N ARG A 240 -8.61 -19.07 -0.45
CA ARG A 240 -9.74 -19.27 -1.36
C ARG A 240 -9.92 -17.99 -2.14
N VAL A 241 -9.72 -18.05 -3.44
CA VAL A 241 -9.96 -16.93 -4.37
C VAL A 241 -11.22 -17.23 -5.15
N THR A 242 -12.22 -16.37 -5.07
CA THR A 242 -13.49 -16.50 -5.78
C THR A 242 -13.55 -15.48 -6.91
N THR A 243 -13.92 -15.91 -8.08
CA THR A 243 -14.19 -15.07 -9.25
C THR A 243 -15.69 -14.96 -9.51
N GLU A 244 -16.09 -13.90 -10.22
CA GLU A 244 -17.49 -13.66 -10.59
C GLU A 244 -18.06 -14.81 -11.44
N ASN A 245 -17.30 -15.26 -12.43
CA ASN A 245 -17.65 -16.35 -13.34
C ASN A 245 -16.70 -17.53 -13.17
N PRO A 246 -17.00 -18.72 -13.71
CA PRO A 246 -16.08 -19.85 -13.69
C PRO A 246 -14.68 -19.47 -14.20
N ILE A 247 -13.65 -19.92 -13.49
CA ILE A 247 -12.24 -19.61 -13.81
C ILE A 247 -11.91 -20.19 -15.20
N THR A 248 -11.39 -19.35 -16.05
CA THR A 248 -11.01 -19.73 -17.42
C THR A 248 -9.80 -20.64 -17.44
N GLU A 249 -9.59 -21.37 -18.53
CA GLU A 249 -8.35 -22.13 -18.73
C GLU A 249 -7.13 -21.19 -18.77
N ARG A 250 -6.01 -21.68 -18.24
CA ARG A 250 -4.76 -20.95 -18.26
C ARG A 250 -4.16 -20.95 -19.66
N THR A 251 -4.11 -19.80 -20.30
CA THR A 251 -3.51 -19.60 -21.64
C THR A 251 -2.26 -18.73 -21.63
N THR A 252 -2.00 -18.02 -20.53
CA THR A 252 -0.87 -17.09 -20.39
C THR A 252 -0.23 -17.23 -18.99
N PRO A 253 1.02 -16.75 -18.81
CA PRO A 253 1.65 -16.67 -17.48
C PRO A 253 0.92 -15.75 -16.50
N ASN A 254 0.15 -14.79 -16.99
CA ASN A 254 -0.55 -13.76 -16.21
C ASN A 254 -2.00 -14.17 -15.95
N TRP A 255 -2.18 -15.38 -15.43
CA TRP A 255 -3.46 -15.96 -15.14
C TRP A 255 -3.52 -16.39 -13.67
N MET A 256 -4.50 -15.84 -12.93
CA MET A 256 -4.77 -16.17 -11.52
C MET A 256 -3.48 -16.29 -10.70
N ASN A 257 -2.62 -15.30 -10.79
CA ASN A 257 -1.36 -15.27 -10.05
C ASN A 257 -1.63 -14.87 -8.60
N LEU A 258 -1.09 -15.63 -7.67
CA LEU A 258 -0.98 -15.25 -6.26
C LEU A 258 0.48 -14.91 -5.96
N PHE A 259 0.76 -13.63 -5.77
CA PHE A 259 2.03 -13.15 -5.24
C PHE A 259 1.97 -13.21 -3.72
N ILE A 260 3.01 -13.70 -3.08
CA ILE A 260 3.04 -13.82 -1.63
C ILE A 260 4.47 -13.63 -1.09
N GLY A 261 4.57 -13.00 0.06
CA GLY A 261 5.80 -12.87 0.82
C GLY A 261 5.53 -12.69 2.30
N ALA A 262 6.53 -13.05 3.11
CA ALA A 262 6.58 -12.74 4.53
C ALA A 262 7.88 -11.98 4.79
N GLY A 263 7.86 -11.03 5.69
CA GLY A 263 9.01 -10.21 5.99
C GLY A 263 8.78 -8.73 5.73
N LYS A 264 9.87 -7.96 5.72
CA LYS A 264 9.77 -6.51 5.51
C LYS A 264 9.75 -6.19 4.02
N PRO A 265 8.96 -5.20 3.59
CA PRO A 265 8.96 -4.72 2.22
C PRO A 265 10.36 -4.46 1.69
N HIS A 266 10.63 -4.82 0.43
CA HIS A 266 11.91 -4.68 -0.29
C HIS A 266 13.14 -5.36 0.32
N GLN A 267 12.97 -6.25 1.27
CA GLN A 267 14.07 -7.06 1.80
C GLN A 267 14.16 -8.45 1.17
N CYS A 268 13.11 -8.90 0.51
CA CYS A 268 13.07 -10.19 -0.16
C CYS A 268 12.14 -10.17 -1.36
N GLY A 269 12.52 -10.86 -2.42
CA GLY A 269 11.70 -11.00 -3.60
C GLY A 269 11.48 -9.69 -4.39
N TRP A 270 10.53 -9.73 -5.30
CA TRP A 270 10.09 -8.60 -6.10
C TRP A 270 8.92 -7.89 -5.40
N GLU A 271 9.01 -6.59 -5.20
CA GLU A 271 7.95 -5.79 -4.55
C GLU A 271 7.52 -6.34 -3.17
N THR A 272 8.41 -6.98 -2.44
CA THR A 272 8.10 -7.69 -1.19
C THR A 272 7.57 -9.13 -1.38
N TYR A 273 7.21 -9.50 -2.58
CA TYR A 273 6.73 -10.85 -2.87
C TYR A 273 7.88 -11.79 -3.18
N SER A 274 8.12 -12.73 -2.27
CA SER A 274 9.18 -13.73 -2.45
C SER A 274 8.79 -14.84 -3.41
N HIS A 275 7.49 -15.03 -3.65
CA HIS A 275 6.98 -16.11 -4.51
C HIS A 275 5.77 -15.67 -5.33
N VAL A 276 5.57 -16.38 -6.45
CA VAL A 276 4.36 -16.25 -7.28
C VAL A 276 3.83 -17.62 -7.70
N LEU A 277 2.51 -17.77 -7.59
CA LEU A 277 1.78 -18.96 -8.04
C LEU A 277 1.34 -18.82 -9.50
N ASN A 278 1.22 -19.95 -10.20
CA ASN A 278 0.64 -20.11 -11.54
C ASN A 278 1.40 -19.41 -12.68
N ARG A 279 2.63 -19.00 -12.49
CA ARG A 279 3.40 -18.29 -13.52
C ARG A 279 3.81 -19.19 -14.67
N ARG A 280 4.26 -20.41 -14.41
CA ARG A 280 4.74 -21.38 -15.40
C ARG A 280 3.64 -22.35 -15.85
N GLU A 281 3.00 -22.93 -14.90
CA GLU A 281 1.87 -23.87 -15.04
C GLU A 281 0.96 -23.73 -13.83
N VAL A 282 -0.23 -24.31 -13.89
CA VAL A 282 -1.14 -24.36 -12.76
C VAL A 282 -0.47 -25.09 -11.59
N GLY A 283 -0.42 -24.44 -10.44
CA GLY A 283 0.24 -24.93 -9.24
C GLY A 283 1.76 -24.74 -9.20
N SER A 284 2.38 -24.16 -10.22
CA SER A 284 3.78 -23.73 -10.08
C SER A 284 3.90 -22.63 -9.04
N PHE A 285 4.84 -22.79 -8.11
CA PHE A 285 5.14 -21.84 -7.07
C PHE A 285 6.60 -21.41 -7.20
N ASP A 286 6.78 -20.28 -7.85
CA ASP A 286 8.06 -19.76 -8.30
C ASP A 286 8.66 -18.82 -7.25
N ALA A 287 9.88 -19.10 -6.79
CA ALA A 287 10.64 -18.16 -5.96
C ALA A 287 11.21 -17.02 -6.82
N LEU A 288 11.09 -15.80 -6.33
CA LEU A 288 11.48 -14.57 -7.04
C LEU A 288 12.71 -13.92 -6.41
N ASN A 289 13.58 -13.35 -7.25
CA ASN A 289 14.60 -12.40 -6.81
C ASN A 289 14.04 -10.96 -6.81
N MET A 290 14.85 -9.99 -6.40
CA MET A 290 14.48 -8.57 -6.30
C MET A 290 14.06 -7.95 -7.65
N SER A 291 14.48 -8.54 -8.76
CA SER A 291 14.08 -8.10 -10.12
C SER A 291 12.85 -8.85 -10.65
N GLY A 292 12.18 -9.66 -9.83
CA GLY A 292 11.02 -10.45 -10.25
C GLY A 292 11.33 -11.64 -11.14
N ASN A 293 12.60 -12.04 -11.27
CA ASN A 293 12.97 -13.24 -12.03
C ASN A 293 12.79 -14.48 -11.16
N THR A 294 12.30 -15.56 -11.76
CA THR A 294 12.23 -16.86 -11.09
C THR A 294 13.63 -17.42 -10.90
N VAL A 295 14.01 -17.71 -9.65
CA VAL A 295 15.29 -18.37 -9.30
C VAL A 295 15.14 -19.87 -9.08
N SER A 296 13.98 -20.30 -8.66
CA SER A 296 13.61 -21.74 -8.53
C SER A 296 12.10 -21.87 -8.51
N TYR A 297 11.57 -23.07 -8.71
CA TYR A 297 10.15 -23.32 -8.54
C TYR A 297 9.87 -24.72 -7.97
N ARG A 298 8.69 -24.87 -7.41
CA ARG A 298 8.13 -26.15 -6.93
C ARG A 298 6.65 -26.17 -7.26
N LYS A 299 6.01 -27.30 -7.11
CA LYS A 299 4.54 -27.38 -7.11
C LYS A 299 4.00 -27.23 -5.71
N THR A 300 2.85 -26.58 -5.61
CA THR A 300 2.07 -26.51 -4.37
C THR A 300 0.67 -27.11 -4.60
N ASN A 301 -0.04 -27.39 -3.51
CA ASN A 301 -1.39 -27.93 -3.60
C ASN A 301 -2.36 -26.82 -4.02
N ILE A 302 -3.01 -27.06 -5.16
CA ILE A 302 -4.02 -26.18 -5.73
C ILE A 302 -5.19 -27.02 -6.23
N HIS A 303 -6.38 -26.54 -6.02
CA HIS A 303 -7.62 -27.08 -6.56
C HIS A 303 -8.47 -25.97 -7.14
N ILE A 304 -9.10 -26.22 -8.28
CA ILE A 304 -10.02 -25.28 -8.91
C ILE A 304 -11.35 -26.01 -9.09
N ASP A 305 -12.39 -25.42 -8.51
CA ASP A 305 -13.76 -25.86 -8.70
C ASP A 305 -14.62 -24.69 -9.14
N LYS A 306 -15.07 -24.74 -10.41
CA LYS A 306 -15.87 -23.68 -11.03
C LYS A 306 -15.21 -22.31 -10.93
N ASN A 307 -15.76 -21.43 -10.09
CA ASN A 307 -15.29 -20.06 -9.88
C ASN A 307 -14.42 -19.90 -8.63
N LYS A 308 -13.89 -20.94 -8.08
CA LYS A 308 -13.07 -20.91 -6.87
C LYS A 308 -11.73 -21.58 -7.08
N MET A 309 -10.69 -20.92 -6.64
CA MET A 309 -9.33 -21.45 -6.58
C MET A 309 -8.92 -21.58 -5.11
N TYR A 310 -8.55 -22.79 -4.71
CA TYR A 310 -8.08 -23.14 -3.37
C TYR A 310 -6.59 -23.45 -3.42
N VAL A 311 -5.82 -22.87 -2.53
CA VAL A 311 -4.36 -22.99 -2.51
C VAL A 311 -3.88 -23.23 -1.09
N ALA A 312 -2.93 -24.16 -0.92
CA ALA A 312 -2.17 -24.31 0.31
C ALA A 312 -0.71 -23.94 0.07
N VAL A 313 -0.24 -22.89 0.72
CA VAL A 313 1.14 -22.40 0.65
C VAL A 313 1.89 -22.82 1.92
N PRO A 314 2.92 -23.69 1.84
CA PRO A 314 3.71 -24.04 3.01
C PRO A 314 4.44 -22.81 3.60
N ARG A 315 4.18 -22.51 4.88
CA ARG A 315 4.72 -21.35 5.59
C ARG A 315 6.25 -21.28 5.52
N ARG A 316 6.91 -22.42 5.65
CA ARG A 316 8.38 -22.54 5.56
C ARG A 316 8.95 -22.09 4.20
N MET A 317 8.16 -22.15 3.11
CA MET A 317 8.63 -21.72 1.78
C MET A 317 8.71 -20.22 1.67
N ILE A 318 7.86 -19.50 2.37
CA ILE A 318 7.78 -18.03 2.33
C ILE A 318 8.39 -17.36 3.57
N GLY A 319 8.98 -18.15 4.50
CA GLY A 319 9.56 -17.60 5.73
C GLY A 319 8.52 -17.02 6.70
N ALA A 320 7.30 -17.54 6.69
CA ALA A 320 6.21 -17.10 7.57
C ALA A 320 6.25 -17.81 8.92
N ASP A 321 7.15 -17.37 9.80
CA ASP A 321 7.38 -17.97 11.12
C ASP A 321 6.42 -17.40 12.19
N GLY A 322 6.35 -18.10 13.35
CA GLY A 322 5.56 -17.69 14.51
C GLY A 322 4.10 -18.14 14.44
N ASP A 323 3.34 -17.91 15.52
CA ASP A 323 1.94 -18.35 15.63
C ASP A 323 0.98 -17.52 14.76
N CYS A 324 1.27 -16.22 14.59
CA CYS A 324 0.52 -15.29 13.75
C CYS A 324 1.48 -14.61 12.76
N PRO A 325 1.81 -15.28 11.63
CA PRO A 325 2.75 -14.70 10.67
C PRO A 325 2.12 -13.51 9.93
N SER A 326 2.88 -12.43 9.77
CA SER A 326 2.52 -11.37 8.84
C SER A 326 2.91 -11.76 7.43
N ILE A 327 1.95 -11.72 6.52
CA ILE A 327 2.17 -11.97 5.10
C ILE A 327 1.66 -10.79 4.27
N TYR A 328 2.31 -10.56 3.15
CA TYR A 328 1.83 -9.70 2.08
C TYR A 328 1.42 -10.59 0.92
N PHE A 329 0.29 -10.30 0.33
CA PHE A 329 -0.14 -11.01 -0.86
C PHE A 329 -0.89 -10.09 -1.81
N LYS A 330 -0.91 -10.49 -3.07
CA LYS A 330 -1.65 -9.85 -4.14
C LYS A 330 -2.16 -10.96 -5.06
N VAL A 331 -3.43 -10.90 -5.44
CA VAL A 331 -3.98 -11.78 -6.47
C VAL A 331 -4.22 -10.96 -7.73
N ALA A 332 -3.73 -11.44 -8.85
CA ALA A 332 -3.85 -10.72 -10.12
C ALA A 332 -4.23 -11.65 -11.26
N ASP A 333 -5.07 -11.17 -12.17
CA ASP A 333 -5.43 -11.86 -13.40
C ASP A 333 -5.34 -10.92 -14.60
N SER A 334 -4.85 -11.45 -15.74
CA SER A 334 -4.80 -10.74 -17.03
C SER A 334 -3.94 -9.45 -17.05
N VAL A 335 -3.01 -9.29 -16.13
CA VAL A 335 -2.04 -8.19 -16.17
C VAL A 335 -1.14 -8.31 -17.40
N LYS A 336 -0.92 -7.22 -18.15
CA LYS A 336 -0.19 -7.26 -19.44
C LYS A 336 1.27 -7.62 -19.29
N GLU A 337 1.98 -6.94 -18.40
CA GLU A 337 3.39 -7.18 -18.14
C GLU A 337 3.65 -7.45 -16.66
N PHE A 338 4.05 -8.66 -16.36
CA PHE A 338 4.26 -9.15 -15.00
C PHE A 338 5.16 -8.27 -14.12
N ARG A 339 6.25 -7.72 -14.68
CA ARG A 339 7.24 -6.93 -13.93
C ARG A 339 7.03 -5.42 -14.05
N ASN A 340 5.95 -4.99 -14.63
CA ASN A 340 5.59 -3.59 -14.70
C ASN A 340 4.50 -3.28 -13.69
N ILE A 341 4.85 -2.65 -12.57
CA ILE A 341 3.89 -2.33 -11.52
C ILE A 341 2.69 -1.53 -12.04
N ASN A 342 2.90 -0.65 -13.00
CA ASN A 342 1.83 0.15 -13.58
C ASN A 342 0.77 -0.70 -14.29
N ASP A 343 1.16 -1.86 -14.86
CA ASP A 343 0.20 -2.75 -15.51
C ASP A 343 -0.75 -3.43 -14.52
N TYR A 344 -0.40 -3.49 -13.23
CA TYR A 344 -1.30 -3.97 -12.17
C TYR A 344 -2.40 -2.97 -11.85
N TYR A 345 -2.24 -1.71 -12.24
CA TYR A 345 -3.25 -0.65 -12.07
C TYR A 345 -3.97 -0.33 -13.37
N ALA A 346 -3.36 -0.62 -14.50
CA ALA A 346 -3.84 -0.23 -15.83
C ALA A 346 -4.41 -1.38 -16.67
N SER A 347 -4.27 -2.63 -16.23
CA SER A 347 -4.77 -3.79 -16.97
C SER A 347 -5.18 -4.94 -16.06
N GLY A 348 -6.16 -5.71 -16.48
CA GLY A 348 -6.66 -6.86 -15.74
C GLY A 348 -7.27 -6.50 -14.39
N LYS A 349 -7.16 -7.42 -13.45
CA LYS A 349 -7.59 -7.29 -12.05
C LYS A 349 -6.41 -7.54 -11.12
N SER A 350 -6.22 -6.65 -10.16
CA SER A 350 -5.21 -6.83 -9.11
C SER A 350 -5.78 -6.39 -7.77
N VAL A 351 -5.75 -7.26 -6.78
CA VAL A 351 -6.34 -7.05 -5.45
C VAL A 351 -5.48 -7.61 -4.35
#